data_3985adf89a9247372e677ebb660d949b
#
_entry.id   3985adf89a9247372e677ebb660d949b
#
_cell.length_a   1.000
_cell.length_b   1.000
_cell.length_c   1.000
_cell.angle_alpha   90.00
_cell.angle_beta   90.00
_cell.angle_gamma   90.00
#
_symmetry.space_group_name_H-M   'P 1'
#
loop_
_entity.id
_entity.type
_entity.pdbx_description
1 polymer ?
#
loop_
_entity_poly.entity_id
_entity_poly.type
_entity_poly.pdbx_seq_one_letter_code
_entity_poly.pdbx_strand_id
1 'polypeptide(L)'
;MSLELGNATVISEIERIRMVGSAFHKTGRPVAFVPLTTGVHAGHIALVRAAKHIRGAVTVVALQSPHEEDLELLRAEGVDIVWDYSPEILWPHGRRIAVAPVDAATALEPDLSEDLSLYLALILTLSPTDVLLGEKDYELLLA
;
A
#
# COMPACT_ATOMS: atom_id res chain seq x y z
N MET A 1 1.22 -14.74 16.91
CA MET A 1 0.28 -14.49 15.80
C MET A 1 0.78 -15.23 14.57
N SER A 2 -0.05 -16.08 14.02
CA SER A 2 0.34 -16.80 12.81
C SER A 2 -0.35 -16.16 11.60
N LEU A 3 0.43 -15.88 10.57
CA LEU A 3 -0.05 -15.37 9.31
C LEU A 3 0.08 -16.47 8.26
N GLU A 4 -1.01 -16.74 7.56
CA GLU A 4 -0.96 -17.64 6.42
C GLU A 4 -0.58 -16.83 5.19
N LEU A 5 0.64 -17.00 4.70
CA LEU A 5 1.11 -16.29 3.51
C LEU A 5 0.44 -16.85 2.26
N GLY A 6 0.16 -15.98 1.32
CA GLY A 6 -0.46 -16.35 0.05
C GLY A 6 -1.98 -16.40 0.06
N ASN A 7 -2.63 -16.12 1.19
CA ASN A 7 -4.08 -16.20 1.33
C ASN A 7 -4.80 -14.85 1.42
N ALA A 8 -4.11 -13.77 1.09
CA ALA A 8 -4.66 -12.42 1.14
C ALA A 8 -5.34 -12.13 2.48
N THR A 9 -4.60 -12.35 3.57
CA THR A 9 -5.10 -12.09 4.92
C THR A 9 -5.41 -10.61 5.08
N VAL A 10 -6.65 -10.30 5.44
CA VAL A 10 -7.09 -8.90 5.59
C VAL A 10 -6.75 -8.39 6.98
N ILE A 11 -6.04 -7.27 7.04
CA ILE A 11 -5.70 -6.59 8.29
C ILE A 11 -6.15 -5.14 8.16
N SER A 12 -6.91 -4.66 9.15
CA SER A 12 -7.37 -3.28 9.16
C SER A 12 -6.79 -2.47 10.33
N GLU A 13 -6.27 -3.14 11.36
CA GLU A 13 -5.72 -2.46 12.53
C GLU A 13 -4.30 -1.95 12.24
N ILE A 14 -4.10 -0.66 12.41
CA ILE A 14 -2.83 -0.02 12.10
C ILE A 14 -1.68 -0.58 12.93
N GLU A 15 -1.95 -0.92 14.20
CA GLU A 15 -0.91 -1.49 15.06
C GLU A 15 -0.46 -2.87 14.59
N ARG A 16 -1.39 -3.66 14.04
CA ARG A 16 -1.03 -4.95 13.47
C ARG A 16 -0.16 -4.79 12.23
N ILE A 17 -0.44 -3.78 11.41
CA ILE A 17 0.39 -3.49 10.23
C ILE A 17 1.79 -3.08 10.66
N ARG A 18 1.91 -2.25 11.68
CA ARG A 18 3.23 -1.87 12.23
C ARG A 18 3.99 -3.08 12.74
N MET A 19 3.31 -3.96 13.47
CA MET A 19 3.92 -5.19 13.99
C MET A 19 4.40 -6.10 12.87
N VAL A 20 3.60 -6.24 11.82
CA VAL A 20 3.95 -7.05 10.66
C VAL A 20 5.21 -6.49 9.99
N GLY A 21 5.22 -5.19 9.70
CA GLY A 21 6.38 -4.55 9.09
C GLY A 21 7.64 -4.70 9.93
N SER A 22 7.52 -4.49 11.23
CA SER A 22 8.63 -4.63 12.17
C SER A 22 9.14 -6.06 12.23
N ALA A 23 8.24 -7.05 12.26
CA ALA A 23 8.62 -8.46 12.34
C ALA A 23 9.41 -8.89 11.09
N PHE A 24 8.96 -8.50 9.90
CA PHE A 24 9.67 -8.83 8.68
C PHE A 24 11.00 -8.09 8.57
N HIS A 25 11.06 -6.85 9.03
CA HIS A 25 12.31 -6.10 9.08
C HIS A 25 13.33 -6.80 9.97
N LYS A 26 12.92 -7.28 11.14
CA LYS A 26 13.80 -7.97 12.09
C LYS A 26 14.34 -9.29 11.52
N THR A 27 13.55 -9.98 10.72
CA THR A 27 13.96 -11.25 10.11
C THR A 27 14.69 -11.05 8.78
N GLY A 28 14.85 -9.81 8.34
CA GLY A 28 15.52 -9.51 7.07
C GLY A 28 14.71 -9.88 5.84
N ARG A 29 13.39 -10.06 5.99
CA ARG A 29 12.53 -10.43 4.88
C ARG A 29 12.04 -9.20 4.14
N PRO A 30 12.21 -9.12 2.80
CA PRO A 30 11.71 -7.97 2.04
C PRO A 30 10.18 -7.88 2.09
N VAL A 31 9.67 -6.66 2.07
CA VAL A 31 8.23 -6.39 1.99
C VAL A 31 7.98 -5.56 0.74
N ALA A 32 7.27 -6.13 -0.21
CA ALA A 32 6.89 -5.46 -1.45
C ALA A 32 5.47 -4.92 -1.27
N PHE A 33 5.33 -3.61 -1.37
CA PHE A 33 4.10 -2.91 -1.07
C PHE A 33 3.48 -2.31 -2.33
N VAL A 34 2.19 -2.57 -2.53
CA VAL A 34 1.40 -1.99 -3.63
C VAL A 34 0.27 -1.17 -3.01
N PRO A 35 0.45 0.16 -2.88
CA PRO A 35 -0.61 1.01 -2.35
C PRO A 35 -1.65 1.32 -3.42
N LEU A 36 -2.92 1.07 -3.10
CA LEU A 36 -4.05 1.36 -3.98
C LEU A 36 -5.07 2.18 -3.22
N THR A 37 -6.05 2.71 -3.90
CA THR A 37 -7.16 3.43 -3.25
C THR A 37 -8.39 2.55 -3.21
N THR A 38 -9.18 2.54 -4.27
CA THR A 38 -10.40 1.72 -4.33
C THR A 38 -10.38 0.86 -5.58
N GLY A 39 -10.85 -0.38 -5.44
CA GLY A 39 -11.00 -1.29 -6.56
C GLY A 39 -9.69 -1.86 -7.09
N VAL A 40 -9.75 -3.04 -7.67
CA VAL A 40 -8.61 -3.71 -8.29
C VAL A 40 -8.93 -3.91 -9.77
N HIS A 41 -8.04 -3.48 -10.64
CA HIS A 41 -8.18 -3.67 -12.08
C HIS A 41 -6.91 -4.31 -12.67
N ALA A 42 -6.93 -4.57 -13.98
CA ALA A 42 -5.83 -5.29 -14.65
C ALA A 42 -4.46 -4.66 -14.44
N GLY A 43 -4.38 -3.32 -14.43
CA GLY A 43 -3.12 -2.62 -14.18
C GLY A 43 -2.58 -2.89 -12.78
N HIS A 44 -3.46 -2.99 -11.79
CA HIS A 44 -3.09 -3.30 -10.42
C HIS A 44 -2.58 -4.74 -10.31
N ILE A 45 -3.20 -5.67 -11.03
CA ILE A 45 -2.74 -7.07 -11.05
C ILE A 45 -1.32 -7.16 -11.62
N ALA A 46 -1.00 -6.35 -12.63
CA ALA A 46 0.36 -6.30 -13.18
C ALA A 46 1.37 -5.85 -12.12
N LEU A 47 1.01 -4.87 -11.29
CA LEU A 47 1.86 -4.43 -10.18
C LEU A 47 2.06 -5.53 -9.15
N VAL A 48 0.99 -6.24 -8.80
CA VAL A 48 1.06 -7.35 -7.86
C VAL A 48 1.99 -8.44 -8.38
N ARG A 49 1.89 -8.78 -9.66
CA ARG A 49 2.76 -9.77 -10.28
C ARG A 49 4.22 -9.33 -10.26
N ALA A 50 4.48 -8.06 -10.52
CA ALA A 50 5.83 -7.51 -10.42
C ALA A 50 6.36 -7.61 -8.98
N ALA A 51 5.54 -7.31 -7.99
CA ALA A 51 5.92 -7.44 -6.59
C ALA A 51 6.29 -8.88 -6.24
N LYS A 52 5.58 -9.85 -6.78
CA LYS A 52 5.84 -11.26 -6.50
C LYS A 52 7.14 -11.77 -7.12
N HIS A 53 7.71 -11.05 -8.09
CA HIS A 53 9.01 -11.40 -8.66
C HIS A 53 10.17 -10.98 -7.75
N ILE A 54 9.92 -10.16 -6.74
CA ILE A 54 10.96 -9.80 -5.78
C ILE A 54 11.21 -11.02 -4.88
N ARG A 55 12.40 -11.55 -4.97
CA ARG A 55 12.75 -12.82 -4.33
C ARG A 55 12.59 -12.76 -2.81
N GLY A 56 11.80 -13.68 -2.26
CA GLY A 56 11.59 -13.80 -0.83
C GLY A 56 10.68 -12.75 -0.22
N ALA A 57 10.10 -11.87 -1.03
CA ALA A 57 9.30 -10.76 -0.53
C ALA A 57 7.92 -11.22 -0.06
N VAL A 58 7.44 -10.58 1.00
CA VAL A 58 6.04 -10.63 1.41
C VAL A 58 5.31 -9.54 0.64
N THR A 59 4.21 -9.89 -0.02
CA THR A 59 3.44 -8.95 -0.82
C THR A 59 2.29 -8.38 -0.02
N VAL A 60 2.25 -7.07 0.14
CA VAL A 60 1.20 -6.34 0.86
C VAL A 60 0.53 -5.38 -0.10
N VAL A 61 -0.79 -5.48 -0.20
CA VAL A 61 -1.61 -4.57 -1.01
C VAL A 61 -2.50 -3.77 -0.09
N ALA A 62 -2.49 -2.45 -0.22
CA ALA A 62 -3.37 -1.57 0.57
C ALA A 62 -4.57 -1.16 -0.28
N LEU A 63 -5.77 -1.31 0.28
CA LEU A 63 -7.03 -0.94 -0.36
C LEU A 63 -7.95 -0.27 0.66
N GLN A 64 -8.77 0.66 0.18
CA GLN A 64 -9.85 1.22 0.98
C GLN A 64 -11.11 0.41 0.75
N SER A 65 -11.69 -0.13 1.82
CA SER A 65 -12.96 -0.86 1.77
C SER A 65 -13.03 -1.87 0.62
N PRO A 66 -12.14 -2.87 0.60
CA PRO A 66 -12.12 -3.84 -0.49
C PRO A 66 -13.43 -4.64 -0.55
N HIS A 67 -13.90 -4.85 -1.78
CA HIS A 67 -15.04 -5.73 -2.02
C HIS A 67 -14.59 -7.18 -2.10
N GLU A 68 -15.52 -8.12 -1.92
CA GLU A 68 -15.18 -9.55 -1.99
C GLU A 68 -14.54 -9.92 -3.32
N GLU A 69 -14.99 -9.30 -4.41
CA GLU A 69 -14.40 -9.53 -5.74
C GLU A 69 -12.93 -9.11 -5.78
N ASP A 70 -12.58 -8.00 -5.13
CA ASP A 70 -11.20 -7.54 -5.06
C ASP A 70 -10.34 -8.52 -4.30
N LEU A 71 -10.85 -9.02 -3.17
CA LEU A 71 -10.14 -9.99 -2.34
C LEU A 71 -9.93 -11.31 -3.09
N GLU A 72 -10.91 -11.75 -3.87
CA GLU A 72 -10.77 -12.97 -4.67
C GLU A 72 -9.69 -12.83 -5.73
N LEU A 73 -9.64 -11.67 -6.40
CA LEU A 73 -8.60 -11.38 -7.39
C LEU A 73 -7.21 -11.40 -6.77
N LEU A 74 -7.06 -10.78 -5.62
CA LEU A 74 -5.78 -10.71 -4.93
C LEU A 74 -5.38 -12.08 -4.39
N ARG A 75 -6.34 -12.85 -3.88
CA ARG A 75 -6.08 -14.21 -3.40
C ARG A 75 -5.63 -15.13 -4.55
N ALA A 76 -6.25 -14.98 -5.72
CA ALA A 76 -5.86 -15.75 -6.90
C ALA A 76 -4.44 -15.44 -7.35
N GLU A 77 -3.97 -14.22 -7.11
CA GLU A 77 -2.58 -13.83 -7.43
C GLU A 77 -1.60 -14.19 -6.31
N GLY A 78 -2.07 -14.75 -5.21
CA GLY A 78 -1.20 -15.18 -4.11
C GLY A 78 -0.67 -14.05 -3.25
N VAL A 79 -1.41 -12.95 -3.14
CA VAL A 79 -1.05 -11.85 -2.24
C VAL A 79 -1.04 -12.34 -0.80
N ASP A 80 -0.04 -11.93 -0.03
CA ASP A 80 0.11 -12.40 1.35
C ASP A 80 -0.80 -11.64 2.31
N ILE A 81 -0.82 -10.31 2.21
CA ILE A 81 -1.58 -9.46 3.12
C ILE A 81 -2.33 -8.39 2.34
N VAL A 82 -3.59 -8.16 2.71
CA VAL A 82 -4.39 -7.03 2.23
C VAL A 82 -4.62 -6.10 3.41
N TRP A 83 -4.11 -4.89 3.31
CA TRP A 83 -4.32 -3.87 4.33
C TRP A 83 -5.55 -3.04 3.95
N ASP A 84 -6.65 -3.31 4.67
CA ASP A 84 -7.88 -2.54 4.53
C ASP A 84 -7.75 -1.29 5.40
N TYR A 85 -7.30 -0.20 4.79
CA TYR A 85 -7.04 1.02 5.52
C TYR A 85 -8.17 2.03 5.35
N SER A 86 -8.23 2.97 6.28
CA SER A 86 -9.15 4.10 6.24
C SER A 86 -8.35 5.36 6.53
N PRO A 87 -8.53 6.44 5.76
CA PRO A 87 -7.82 7.69 6.06
C PRO A 87 -8.07 8.21 7.47
N GLU A 88 -9.26 7.97 8.02
CA GLU A 88 -9.59 8.40 9.38
C GLU A 88 -8.76 7.66 10.44
N ILE A 89 -8.41 6.40 10.18
CA ILE A 89 -7.57 5.62 11.09
C ILE A 89 -6.12 6.11 11.03
N LEU A 90 -5.66 6.50 9.84
CA LEU A 90 -4.32 7.03 9.66
C LEU A 90 -4.16 8.39 10.32
N TRP A 91 -5.20 9.21 10.28
CA TRP A 91 -5.18 10.55 10.84
C TRP A 91 -6.39 10.78 11.78
N PRO A 92 -6.42 10.11 12.95
CA PRO A 92 -7.59 10.20 13.85
C PRO A 92 -7.85 11.61 14.39
N HIS A 93 -6.84 12.48 14.38
CA HIS A 93 -6.96 13.87 14.83
C HIS A 93 -6.82 14.86 13.66
N GLY A 94 -7.17 14.42 12.46
CA GLY A 94 -6.97 15.20 11.26
C GLY A 94 -5.59 14.96 10.66
N ARG A 95 -5.42 15.32 9.40
CA ARG A 95 -4.18 15.07 8.69
C ARG A 95 -3.05 15.92 9.25
N ARG A 96 -2.00 15.27 9.74
CA ARG A 96 -0.82 15.94 10.29
C ARG A 96 0.31 16.11 9.29
N ILE A 97 0.33 15.26 8.27
CA ILE A 97 1.32 15.31 7.21
C ILE A 97 0.66 15.82 5.95
N ALA A 98 1.21 16.87 5.40
CA ALA A 98 0.75 17.41 4.12
C ALA A 98 1.96 17.49 3.22
N VAL A 99 1.95 16.75 2.11
CA VAL A 99 3.01 16.78 1.12
C VAL A 99 2.46 17.49 -0.10
N ALA A 100 3.16 18.53 -0.54
CA ALA A 100 2.76 19.27 -1.72
C ALA A 100 3.92 19.29 -2.71
N PRO A 101 3.61 19.21 -4.03
CA PRO A 101 4.64 19.35 -5.04
C PRO A 101 5.30 20.73 -4.95
N VAL A 102 6.61 20.78 -5.14
CA VAL A 102 7.34 22.04 -5.15
C VAL A 102 7.27 22.71 -6.52
N ASP A 103 6.97 21.94 -7.56
CA ASP A 103 6.82 22.45 -8.90
C ASP A 103 5.43 23.06 -9.07
N ALA A 104 5.35 24.33 -9.44
CA ALA A 104 4.09 25.03 -9.62
C ALA A 104 3.18 24.38 -10.67
N ALA A 105 3.76 23.72 -11.67
CA ALA A 105 2.98 23.04 -12.70
C ALA A 105 2.22 21.83 -12.17
N THR A 106 2.80 21.13 -11.21
CA THR A 106 2.16 19.96 -10.59
C THR A 106 1.30 20.34 -9.39
N ALA A 107 1.57 21.48 -8.77
CA ALA A 107 0.81 21.96 -7.62
C ALA A 107 -0.62 22.39 -7.94
N LEU A 108 -0.99 22.40 -9.22
CA LEU A 108 -2.32 22.80 -9.67
C LEU A 108 -3.41 21.76 -9.41
N GLU A 109 -3.03 20.53 -9.10
CA GLU A 109 -3.98 19.43 -8.87
C GLU A 109 -4.08 19.13 -7.36
N PRO A 110 -5.15 19.59 -6.68
CA PRO A 110 -5.30 19.34 -5.24
C PRO A 110 -5.31 17.86 -4.87
N ASP A 111 -5.92 17.02 -5.70
CA ASP A 111 -6.00 15.58 -5.45
C ASP A 111 -4.62 14.92 -5.46
N LEU A 112 -3.69 15.46 -6.24
CA LEU A 112 -2.34 14.96 -6.34
C LEU A 112 -1.63 15.02 -4.98
N SER A 113 -1.78 16.15 -4.28
CA SER A 113 -1.18 16.34 -2.97
C SER A 113 -1.78 15.41 -1.92
N GLU A 114 -3.09 15.17 -1.98
CA GLU A 114 -3.75 14.28 -1.05
C GLU A 114 -3.33 12.82 -1.25
N ASP A 115 -3.26 12.37 -2.50
CA ASP A 115 -2.82 11.01 -2.82
C ASP A 115 -1.37 10.80 -2.40
N LEU A 116 -0.51 11.78 -2.65
CA LEU A 116 0.89 11.71 -2.25
C LEU A 116 1.03 11.62 -0.73
N SER A 117 0.28 12.44 0.00
CA SER A 117 0.29 12.42 1.46
C SER A 117 -0.22 11.09 2.01
N LEU A 118 -1.27 10.55 1.39
CA LEU A 118 -1.85 9.27 1.78
C LEU A 118 -0.84 8.14 1.58
N TYR A 119 -0.23 8.06 0.41
CA TYR A 119 0.74 7.01 0.13
C TYR A 119 1.95 7.09 1.06
N LEU A 120 2.41 8.31 1.35
CA LEU A 120 3.52 8.50 2.26
C LEU A 120 3.17 8.02 3.67
N ALA A 121 1.95 8.31 4.15
CA ALA A 121 1.50 7.84 5.45
C ALA A 121 1.45 6.31 5.52
N LEU A 122 0.96 5.66 4.46
CA LEU A 122 0.93 4.20 4.38
C LEU A 122 2.34 3.61 4.41
N ILE A 123 3.24 4.19 3.63
CA ILE A 123 4.64 3.74 3.54
C ILE A 123 5.32 3.88 4.90
N LEU A 124 5.14 5.00 5.57
CA LEU A 124 5.75 5.23 6.89
C LEU A 124 5.21 4.27 7.94
N THR A 125 3.95 3.87 7.83
CA THR A 125 3.35 2.94 8.78
C THR A 125 3.88 1.53 8.60
N LEU A 126 3.95 1.03 7.38
CA LEU A 126 4.38 -0.33 7.09
C LEU A 126 5.91 -0.46 7.03
N SER A 127 6.60 0.56 6.58
CA SER A 127 8.06 0.55 6.34
C SER A 127 8.47 -0.58 5.39
N PRO A 128 7.93 -0.59 4.16
CA PRO A 128 8.27 -1.64 3.20
C PRO A 128 9.70 -1.45 2.66
N THR A 129 10.25 -2.51 2.08
CA THR A 129 11.54 -2.43 1.40
C THR A 129 11.41 -1.95 -0.03
N ASP A 130 10.26 -2.25 -0.66
CA ASP A 130 10.00 -1.92 -2.05
C ASP A 130 8.56 -1.44 -2.18
N VAL A 131 8.36 -0.40 -2.98
CA VAL A 131 7.03 0.15 -3.25
C VAL A 131 6.82 0.13 -4.76
N LEU A 132 5.72 -0.49 -5.20
CA LEU A 132 5.38 -0.58 -6.61
C LEU A 132 4.16 0.30 -6.89
N LEU A 133 4.33 1.22 -7.81
CA LEU A 133 3.30 2.17 -8.19
C LEU A 133 3.01 2.09 -9.67
N GLY A 134 1.78 2.38 -10.06
CA GLY A 134 1.42 2.52 -11.46
C GLY A 134 2.10 3.73 -12.08
N GLU A 135 2.14 3.79 -13.40
CA GLU A 135 2.80 4.88 -14.11
C GLU A 135 2.27 6.25 -13.69
N LYS A 136 0.96 6.35 -13.51
CA LYS A 136 0.32 7.59 -13.05
C LYS A 136 0.80 7.99 -11.64
N ASP A 137 0.92 7.01 -10.74
CA ASP A 137 1.38 7.26 -9.38
C ASP A 137 2.87 7.54 -9.32
N TYR A 138 3.62 7.01 -10.27
CA TYR A 138 5.05 7.31 -10.39
C TYR A 138 5.27 8.79 -10.69
N GLU A 139 4.46 9.37 -11.56
CA GLU A 139 4.50 10.81 -11.82
C GLU A 139 4.20 11.61 -10.56
N LEU A 140 3.31 11.10 -9.71
CA LEU A 140 2.99 11.71 -8.42
C LEU A 140 4.23 11.81 -7.53
N LEU A 141 5.06 10.76 -7.49
CA LEU A 141 6.28 10.76 -6.68
C LEU A 141 7.34 11.71 -7.22
N LEU A 142 7.35 11.95 -8.52
CA LEU A 142 8.30 12.86 -9.14
C LEU A 142 7.90 14.33 -8.97
N ALA A 143 6.67 14.57 -8.57
CA ALA A 143 6.19 15.90 -8.26
C ALA A 143 6.69 16.34 -6.88
#